data_a5c9764733e82b36a65b1b5f659a56fc
#
_entry.id   a5c9764733e82b36a65b1b5f659a56fc
#
_cell.length_a   1.000
_cell.length_b   1.000
_cell.length_c   1.000
_cell.angle_alpha   90.00
_cell.angle_beta   90.00
_cell.angle_gamma   90.00
#
_symmetry.space_group_name_H-M   'P 1'
#
loop_
_entity.id
_entity.type
_entity.pdbx_description
1 polymer ?
#
loop_
_entity_poly.entity_id
_entity_poly.type
_entity_poly.pdbx_seq_one_letter_code
_entity_poly.pdbx_strand_id
1 'polypeptide(L)'
;MVFEGISDIATTALPWDKVSFDRLNERYRATYLLARLFLKGTPPDVTSGRTSGFSLLFDMNRLFEEYIGRITSQLVRAHGMHVSLQGPQRFLAQVASSGRNAFAMRPDIVVSKSNETIRIIDTKWKQLNVDELREGASQSDLYQMYAYANNYECSDVTLLYPHHAFLGISPGIRASYQLHKWIGTPAGKTIACVKVATIDLSDLNFVSNQLRTLFNSEFVRSR
;
A
#
# COMPACT_ATOMS: atom_id res chain seq x y z
N MET A 1 -4.69 -24.54 21.84
CA MET A 1 -3.31 -24.02 21.69
C MET A 1 -2.79 -24.49 20.33
N VAL A 2 -2.31 -23.60 19.48
CA VAL A 2 -1.96 -23.93 18.07
C VAL A 2 -0.59 -24.62 17.94
N PHE A 3 0.19 -24.71 19.01
CA PHE A 3 1.58 -25.21 19.00
C PHE A 3 1.82 -26.35 20.00
N GLU A 4 0.78 -27.15 20.27
CA GLU A 4 0.89 -28.33 21.14
C GLU A 4 1.78 -29.38 20.43
N GLY A 5 2.83 -29.86 21.11
CA GLY A 5 3.81 -30.78 20.52
C GLY A 5 5.02 -30.14 19.83
N ILE A 6 5.13 -28.81 19.83
CA ILE A 6 6.32 -28.11 19.32
C ILE A 6 7.24 -27.76 20.48
N SER A 7 8.52 -28.17 20.37
CA SER A 7 9.53 -27.86 21.37
C SER A 7 10.01 -26.41 21.25
N ASP A 8 10.07 -25.70 22.35
CA ASP A 8 10.70 -24.38 22.41
C ASP A 8 12.23 -24.55 22.49
N ILE A 9 12.91 -24.17 21.40
CA ILE A 9 14.36 -24.33 21.27
C ILE A 9 14.97 -22.94 21.08
N ALA A 10 15.99 -22.62 21.87
CA ALA A 10 16.74 -21.38 21.69
C ALA A 10 17.30 -21.28 20.26
N THR A 11 17.26 -20.08 19.66
CA THR A 11 17.68 -19.84 18.28
C THR A 11 19.11 -20.28 17.98
N THR A 12 20.01 -20.22 18.98
CA THR A 12 21.41 -20.68 18.91
C THR A 12 21.56 -22.19 18.86
N ALA A 13 20.56 -22.94 19.34
CA ALA A 13 20.57 -24.40 19.39
C ALA A 13 19.80 -25.06 18.24
N LEU A 14 19.25 -24.27 17.30
CA LEU A 14 18.49 -24.80 16.16
C LEU A 14 19.38 -25.62 15.21
N PRO A 15 19.01 -26.86 14.88
CA PRO A 15 19.81 -27.77 14.09
C PRO A 15 19.66 -27.49 12.59
N TRP A 16 20.10 -26.32 12.13
CA TRP A 16 19.97 -25.84 10.76
C TRP A 16 20.51 -26.79 9.69
N ASP A 17 21.53 -27.57 10.03
CA ASP A 17 22.20 -28.44 9.07
C ASP A 17 21.55 -29.82 8.96
N LYS A 18 20.56 -30.11 9.84
CA LYS A 18 19.80 -31.38 9.83
C LYS A 18 18.56 -31.33 8.93
N VAL A 19 18.19 -30.17 8.42
CA VAL A 19 17.01 -30.00 7.57
C VAL A 19 17.36 -30.34 6.13
N SER A 20 16.73 -31.37 5.59
CA SER A 20 16.81 -31.73 4.17
C SER A 20 15.48 -31.47 3.47
N PHE A 21 15.54 -31.09 2.20
CA PHE A 21 14.36 -30.81 1.39
C PHE A 21 14.15 -31.93 0.35
N ASP A 22 12.92 -32.40 0.29
CA ASP A 22 12.43 -33.39 -0.66
C ASP A 22 11.14 -32.89 -1.35
N ARG A 23 10.50 -33.74 -2.17
CA ARG A 23 9.29 -33.38 -2.91
C ARG A 23 8.11 -32.95 -2.01
N LEU A 24 8.05 -33.42 -0.77
CA LEU A 24 6.93 -33.16 0.14
C LEU A 24 7.07 -31.80 0.86
N ASN A 25 8.30 -31.39 1.13
CA ASN A 25 8.61 -30.20 1.92
C ASN A 25 9.30 -29.09 1.15
N GLU A 26 9.60 -29.28 -0.16
CA GLU A 26 10.29 -28.30 -1.01
C GLU A 26 9.62 -26.91 -0.99
N ARG A 27 8.31 -26.87 -0.87
CA ARG A 27 7.52 -25.60 -0.75
C ARG A 27 7.95 -24.73 0.43
N TYR A 28 8.55 -25.33 1.45
CA TYR A 28 9.02 -24.60 2.65
C TYR A 28 10.46 -24.13 2.56
N ARG A 29 11.21 -24.52 1.51
CA ARG A 29 12.64 -24.18 1.35
C ARG A 29 12.87 -22.66 1.43
N ALA A 30 12.09 -21.87 0.70
CA ALA A 30 12.26 -20.42 0.69
C ALA A 30 12.02 -19.81 2.08
N THR A 31 10.95 -20.23 2.76
CA THR A 31 10.63 -19.80 4.13
C THR A 31 11.70 -20.23 5.13
N TYR A 32 12.21 -21.45 5.01
CA TYR A 32 13.29 -21.95 5.86
C TYR A 32 14.58 -21.15 5.69
N LEU A 33 14.99 -20.88 4.43
CA LEU A 33 16.20 -20.09 4.16
C LEU A 33 16.07 -18.67 4.72
N LEU A 34 14.90 -18.07 4.59
CA LEU A 34 14.61 -16.76 5.14
C LEU A 34 14.64 -16.77 6.67
N ALA A 35 14.00 -17.75 7.31
CA ALA A 35 14.02 -17.91 8.75
C ALA A 35 15.45 -18.14 9.28
N ARG A 36 16.22 -19.00 8.62
CA ARG A 36 17.64 -19.25 8.95
C ARG A 36 18.45 -17.96 8.90
N LEU A 37 18.24 -17.14 7.87
CA LEU A 37 18.92 -15.85 7.71
C LEU A 37 18.64 -14.91 8.89
N PHE A 38 17.36 -14.73 9.24
CA PHE A 38 16.96 -13.82 10.31
C PHE A 38 17.37 -14.33 11.71
N LEU A 39 17.22 -15.62 11.96
CA LEU A 39 17.47 -16.20 13.28
C LEU A 39 18.95 -16.42 13.58
N LYS A 40 19.79 -16.58 12.56
CA LYS A 40 21.25 -16.65 12.78
C LYS A 40 21.88 -15.30 13.19
N GLY A 41 21.11 -14.19 13.07
CA GLY A 41 21.54 -12.89 13.59
C GLY A 41 22.88 -12.40 13.05
N THR A 42 23.33 -12.91 11.90
CA THR A 42 24.54 -12.43 11.24
C THR A 42 24.22 -11.12 10.52
N PRO A 43 24.56 -9.95 11.10
CA PRO A 43 24.57 -8.75 10.28
C PRO A 43 25.53 -8.98 9.12
N PRO A 44 25.23 -8.46 7.93
CA PRO A 44 26.18 -8.53 6.82
C PRO A 44 27.44 -7.76 7.25
N ASP A 45 28.48 -8.48 7.63
CA ASP A 45 29.79 -7.90 7.89
C ASP A 45 30.42 -7.54 6.55
N VAL A 46 30.26 -6.28 6.17
CA VAL A 46 30.77 -5.72 4.90
C VAL A 46 32.29 -5.55 4.92
N THR A 47 32.94 -5.77 6.08
CA THR A 47 34.36 -5.40 6.30
C THR A 47 35.35 -6.56 6.22
N SER A 48 34.89 -7.80 6.31
CA SER A 48 35.78 -8.95 6.17
C SER A 48 35.46 -9.76 4.92
N GLY A 49 36.26 -9.64 3.87
CA GLY A 49 36.12 -10.27 2.55
C GLY A 49 36.07 -11.82 2.52
N ARG A 50 35.55 -12.47 3.54
CA ARG A 50 35.40 -13.91 3.69
C ARG A 50 34.02 -14.44 3.92
N THR A 51 33.02 -13.57 4.09
CA THR A 51 31.63 -14.00 4.26
C THR A 51 30.78 -13.34 3.18
N SER A 52 30.11 -14.16 2.35
CA SER A 52 29.11 -13.65 1.40
C SER A 52 28.02 -12.96 2.19
N GLY A 53 28.08 -11.64 2.30
CA GLY A 53 27.03 -10.84 2.88
C GLY A 53 25.77 -10.98 2.04
N PHE A 54 24.71 -11.49 2.63
CA PHE A 54 23.40 -11.53 1.97
C PHE A 54 22.72 -10.19 2.24
N SER A 55 22.68 -9.31 1.24
CA SER A 55 21.89 -8.10 1.30
C SER A 55 20.49 -8.41 0.77
N LEU A 56 19.48 -8.37 1.66
CA LEU A 56 18.07 -8.44 1.27
C LEU A 56 17.59 -7.02 0.98
N LEU A 57 17.44 -6.72 -0.30
CA LEU A 57 16.83 -5.47 -0.72
C LEU A 57 15.34 -5.68 -0.92
N PHE A 58 14.52 -5.00 -0.12
CA PHE A 58 13.08 -4.98 -0.29
C PHE A 58 12.66 -3.73 -1.05
N ASP A 59 11.80 -3.88 -2.05
CA ASP A 59 11.07 -2.76 -2.62
C ASP A 59 10.00 -2.30 -1.61
N MET A 60 10.35 -1.27 -0.86
CA MET A 60 9.47 -0.75 0.19
C MET A 60 8.20 -0.10 -0.36
N ASN A 61 8.21 0.42 -1.59
CA ASN A 61 6.99 0.92 -2.24
C ASN A 61 6.00 -0.22 -2.41
N ARG A 62 6.46 -1.31 -3.03
CA ARG A 62 5.64 -2.49 -3.26
C ARG A 62 5.19 -3.14 -1.95
N LEU A 63 6.06 -3.24 -0.96
CA LEU A 63 5.71 -3.83 0.34
C LEU A 63 4.63 -2.99 1.05
N PHE A 64 4.77 -1.68 1.03
CA PHE A 64 3.79 -0.77 1.63
C PHE A 64 2.44 -0.84 0.92
N GLU A 65 2.44 -0.81 -0.42
CA GLU A 65 1.25 -0.97 -1.24
C GLU A 65 0.52 -2.28 -0.94
N GLU A 66 1.22 -3.43 -1.00
CA GLU A 66 0.64 -4.75 -0.74
C GLU A 66 0.10 -4.86 0.70
N TYR A 67 0.82 -4.32 1.67
CA TYR A 67 0.40 -4.32 3.07
C TYR A 67 -0.88 -3.51 3.28
N ILE A 68 -0.91 -2.26 2.82
CA ILE A 68 -2.10 -1.40 2.93
C ILE A 68 -3.27 -1.98 2.16
N GLY A 69 -3.05 -2.50 0.97
CA GLY A 69 -4.08 -3.14 0.16
C GLY A 69 -4.70 -4.37 0.84
N ARG A 70 -3.87 -5.18 1.50
CA ARG A 70 -4.34 -6.35 2.25
C ARG A 70 -5.23 -5.95 3.44
N ILE A 71 -4.79 -4.97 4.24
CA ILE A 71 -5.60 -4.47 5.36
C ILE A 71 -6.89 -3.83 4.86
N THR A 72 -6.82 -3.02 3.81
CA THR A 72 -8.00 -2.41 3.18
C THR A 72 -8.98 -3.48 2.73
N SER A 73 -8.51 -4.54 2.06
CA SER A 73 -9.37 -5.65 1.61
C SER A 73 -10.10 -6.32 2.76
N GLN A 74 -9.42 -6.55 3.88
CA GLN A 74 -10.05 -7.13 5.08
C GLN A 74 -11.13 -6.21 5.66
N LEU A 75 -10.88 -4.90 5.69
CA LEU A 75 -11.81 -3.91 6.25
C LEU A 75 -13.08 -3.75 5.41
N VAL A 76 -12.96 -3.72 4.07
CA VAL A 76 -14.10 -3.41 3.20
C VAL A 76 -14.94 -4.63 2.84
N ARG A 77 -14.39 -5.83 3.02
CA ARG A 77 -15.06 -7.11 2.67
C ARG A 77 -16.40 -7.28 3.38
N ALA A 78 -16.49 -6.90 4.66
CA ALA A 78 -17.70 -6.97 5.45
C ALA A 78 -18.83 -6.06 4.92
N HIS A 79 -18.50 -5.08 4.07
CA HIS A 79 -19.44 -4.13 3.46
C HIS A 79 -19.77 -4.48 2.00
N GLY A 80 -19.43 -5.68 1.54
CA GLY A 80 -19.68 -6.13 0.17
C GLY A 80 -18.85 -5.39 -0.88
N MET A 81 -17.70 -4.85 -0.50
CA MET A 81 -16.77 -4.18 -1.39
C MET A 81 -15.58 -5.06 -1.73
N HIS A 82 -14.95 -4.78 -2.86
CA HIS A 82 -13.77 -5.47 -3.36
C HIS A 82 -12.58 -4.52 -3.48
N VAL A 83 -11.38 -5.07 -3.29
CA VAL A 83 -10.13 -4.36 -3.52
C VAL A 83 -9.42 -5.00 -4.71
N SER A 84 -9.02 -4.17 -5.66
CA SER A 84 -8.09 -4.54 -6.73
C SER A 84 -6.75 -3.83 -6.48
N LEU A 85 -5.66 -4.59 -6.52
CA LEU A 85 -4.31 -4.04 -6.49
C LEU A 85 -3.83 -3.83 -7.92
N GLN A 86 -3.08 -2.75 -8.17
CA GLN A 86 -2.50 -2.41 -9.47
C GLN A 86 -3.54 -2.36 -10.60
N GLY A 87 -4.70 -1.81 -10.34
CA GLY A 87 -5.71 -1.72 -11.39
C GLY A 87 -7.15 -1.71 -10.89
N PRO A 88 -8.15 -1.87 -11.76
CA PRO A 88 -8.05 -2.26 -13.20
C PRO A 88 -7.27 -1.26 -14.03
N GLN A 89 -6.50 -1.75 -14.99
CA GLN A 89 -5.72 -0.88 -15.88
C GLN A 89 -6.65 -0.10 -16.81
N ARG A 90 -6.46 1.22 -16.88
CA ARG A 90 -7.08 2.11 -17.85
C ARG A 90 -6.01 2.90 -18.61
N PHE A 91 -6.38 3.62 -19.63
CA PHE A 91 -5.46 4.41 -20.44
C PHE A 91 -5.92 5.86 -20.48
N LEU A 92 -4.96 6.78 -20.34
CA LEU A 92 -5.26 8.21 -20.35
C LEU A 92 -5.64 8.72 -21.75
N ALA A 93 -5.07 8.12 -22.80
CA ALA A 93 -5.25 8.57 -24.16
C ALA A 93 -5.15 7.42 -25.17
N GLN A 94 -5.51 7.73 -26.40
CA GLN A 94 -5.24 6.90 -27.57
C GLN A 94 -4.43 7.69 -28.60
N VAL A 95 -3.55 7.02 -29.31
CA VAL A 95 -2.80 7.61 -30.41
C VAL A 95 -3.74 7.92 -31.59
N ALA A 96 -3.92 9.17 -31.92
CA ALA A 96 -4.90 9.62 -32.92
C ALA A 96 -4.78 8.91 -34.29
N SER A 97 -3.55 8.63 -34.73
CA SER A 97 -3.29 8.01 -36.04
C SER A 97 -3.56 6.50 -36.07
N SER A 98 -3.51 5.79 -34.93
CA SER A 98 -3.59 4.33 -34.90
C SER A 98 -4.65 3.77 -33.97
N GLY A 99 -5.30 4.59 -33.16
CA GLY A 99 -6.26 4.16 -32.14
C GLY A 99 -5.64 3.34 -30.99
N ARG A 100 -4.31 3.18 -30.96
CA ARG A 100 -3.65 2.41 -29.90
C ARG A 100 -3.74 3.14 -28.56
N ASN A 101 -4.08 2.39 -27.52
CA ASN A 101 -4.07 2.89 -26.15
C ASN A 101 -2.67 3.37 -25.74
N ALA A 102 -2.60 4.52 -25.05
CA ALA A 102 -1.38 5.16 -24.60
C ALA A 102 -1.53 5.66 -23.16
N PHE A 103 -0.42 5.75 -22.45
CA PHE A 103 -0.34 6.21 -21.06
C PHE A 103 -1.21 5.35 -20.14
N ALA A 104 -0.74 4.13 -19.88
CA ALA A 104 -1.39 3.21 -18.97
C ALA A 104 -1.44 3.77 -17.55
N MET A 105 -2.59 3.71 -16.93
CA MET A 105 -2.85 4.09 -15.55
C MET A 105 -3.15 2.84 -14.73
N ARG A 106 -2.49 2.72 -13.59
CA ARG A 106 -2.65 1.62 -12.64
C ARG A 106 -2.61 2.18 -11.23
N PRO A 107 -3.75 2.56 -10.65
CA PRO A 107 -3.79 2.94 -9.24
C PRO A 107 -3.36 1.76 -8.37
N ASP A 108 -2.66 2.03 -7.28
CA ASP A 108 -2.14 1.00 -6.39
C ASP A 108 -3.28 0.17 -5.79
N ILE A 109 -4.30 0.84 -5.24
CA ILE A 109 -5.42 0.20 -4.56
C ILE A 109 -6.72 0.85 -5.02
N VAL A 110 -7.61 0.04 -5.60
CA VAL A 110 -8.94 0.47 -6.01
C VAL A 110 -9.99 -0.28 -5.20
N VAL A 111 -10.82 0.45 -4.49
CA VAL A 111 -11.98 -0.10 -3.77
C VAL A 111 -13.21 0.10 -4.64
N SER A 112 -13.94 -0.97 -4.90
CA SER A 112 -15.15 -0.96 -5.74
C SER A 112 -16.32 -1.66 -5.06
N LYS A 113 -17.53 -1.23 -5.42
CA LYS A 113 -18.80 -1.86 -5.03
C LYS A 113 -19.72 -1.87 -6.23
N SER A 114 -20.30 -3.01 -6.56
CA SER A 114 -21.25 -3.14 -7.71
C SER A 114 -20.70 -2.54 -9.01
N ASN A 115 -19.42 -2.77 -9.32
CA ASN A 115 -18.70 -2.23 -10.48
C ASN A 115 -18.40 -0.72 -10.44
N GLU A 116 -18.80 0.00 -9.43
CA GLU A 116 -18.45 1.41 -9.25
C GLU A 116 -17.17 1.55 -8.44
N THR A 117 -16.30 2.47 -8.83
CA THR A 117 -15.11 2.82 -8.06
C THR A 117 -15.52 3.75 -6.94
N ILE A 118 -15.40 3.28 -5.71
CA ILE A 118 -15.76 4.03 -4.51
C ILE A 118 -14.59 4.86 -4.01
N ARG A 119 -13.37 4.28 -4.04
CA ARG A 119 -12.16 4.93 -3.54
C ARG A 119 -10.94 4.46 -4.29
N ILE A 120 -9.99 5.36 -4.47
CA ILE A 120 -8.64 5.07 -4.94
C ILE A 120 -7.65 5.47 -3.84
N ILE A 121 -6.70 4.60 -3.54
CA ILE A 121 -5.58 4.91 -2.64
C ILE A 121 -4.30 4.68 -3.43
N ASP A 122 -3.48 5.70 -3.49
CA ASP A 122 -2.15 5.64 -4.08
C ASP A 122 -1.13 5.79 -2.94
N THR A 123 -0.28 4.80 -2.78
CA THR A 123 0.66 4.72 -1.67
C THR A 123 2.03 5.25 -2.10
N LYS A 124 2.63 6.04 -1.24
CA LYS A 124 3.95 6.65 -1.53
C LYS A 124 4.90 6.38 -0.36
N TRP A 125 5.87 5.49 -0.57
CA TRP A 125 6.92 5.23 0.42
C TRP A 125 7.99 6.34 0.37
N LYS A 126 7.61 7.51 0.81
CA LYS A 126 8.51 8.66 0.97
C LYS A 126 8.08 9.49 2.17
N GLN A 127 9.01 10.22 2.76
CA GLN A 127 8.69 11.17 3.82
C GLN A 127 8.00 12.40 3.25
N LEU A 128 6.93 12.84 3.90
CA LEU A 128 6.36 14.14 3.65
C LEU A 128 7.24 15.21 4.31
N ASN A 129 7.50 16.29 3.60
CA ASN A 129 8.22 17.43 4.16
C ASN A 129 7.21 18.46 4.66
N VAL A 130 7.23 18.76 5.96
CA VAL A 130 6.33 19.75 6.58
C VAL A 130 6.55 21.17 6.10
N ASP A 131 7.77 21.49 5.66
CA ASP A 131 8.14 22.83 5.20
C ASP A 131 7.77 23.06 3.72
N GLU A 132 7.35 22.02 3.03
CA GLU A 132 6.89 22.15 1.65
C GLU A 132 5.47 22.70 1.58
N LEU A 133 5.26 23.61 0.62
CA LEU A 133 3.92 24.02 0.22
C LEU A 133 3.07 22.79 -0.10
N ARG A 134 1.78 22.83 0.18
CA ARG A 134 0.83 21.75 -0.12
C ARG A 134 0.99 20.49 0.73
N GLU A 135 1.38 20.66 1.98
CA GLU A 135 1.54 19.54 2.94
C GLU A 135 2.44 18.41 2.41
N GLY A 136 3.48 18.76 1.65
CA GLY A 136 4.46 17.82 1.10
C GLY A 136 3.99 16.97 -0.08
N ALA A 137 2.76 17.16 -0.59
CA ALA A 137 2.31 16.49 -1.80
C ALA A 137 2.94 17.14 -3.03
N SER A 138 3.60 16.35 -3.88
CA SER A 138 4.17 16.88 -5.11
C SER A 138 3.09 17.22 -6.14
N GLN A 139 3.40 18.18 -6.99
CA GLN A 139 2.49 18.56 -8.09
C GLN A 139 2.23 17.38 -9.05
N SER A 140 3.23 16.56 -9.30
CA SER A 140 3.10 15.36 -10.14
C SER A 140 2.16 14.33 -9.51
N ASP A 141 2.25 14.13 -8.19
CA ASP A 141 1.33 13.23 -7.48
C ASP A 141 -0.11 13.74 -7.62
N LEU A 142 -0.34 15.05 -7.47
CA LEU A 142 -1.67 15.63 -7.61
C LEU A 142 -2.22 15.50 -9.04
N TYR A 143 -1.38 15.68 -10.06
CA TYR A 143 -1.79 15.44 -11.45
C TYR A 143 -2.16 13.97 -11.72
N GLN A 144 -1.42 13.04 -11.13
CA GLN A 144 -1.74 11.63 -11.19
C GLN A 144 -3.11 11.34 -10.55
N MET A 145 -3.36 11.90 -9.36
CA MET A 145 -4.66 11.75 -8.68
C MET A 145 -5.81 12.37 -9.47
N TYR A 146 -5.56 13.51 -10.11
CA TYR A 146 -6.55 14.12 -11.00
C TYR A 146 -6.91 13.20 -12.19
N ALA A 147 -5.90 12.60 -12.82
CA ALA A 147 -6.12 11.64 -13.91
C ALA A 147 -6.89 10.40 -13.43
N TYR A 148 -6.57 9.88 -12.24
CA TYR A 148 -7.29 8.75 -11.65
C TYR A 148 -8.75 9.12 -11.34
N ALA A 149 -8.97 10.24 -10.64
CA ALA A 149 -10.33 10.67 -10.29
C ALA A 149 -11.24 10.74 -11.52
N ASN A 150 -10.74 11.33 -12.61
CA ASN A 150 -11.53 11.49 -13.84
C ASN A 150 -11.71 10.17 -14.59
N ASN A 151 -10.65 9.40 -14.79
CA ASN A 151 -10.71 8.19 -15.62
C ASN A 151 -11.45 7.04 -14.94
N TYR A 152 -11.40 6.98 -13.60
CA TYR A 152 -12.10 5.95 -12.83
C TYR A 152 -13.44 6.46 -12.27
N GLU A 153 -13.83 7.69 -12.60
CA GLU A 153 -15.05 8.33 -12.10
C GLU A 153 -15.17 8.29 -10.57
N CYS A 154 -14.03 8.45 -9.89
CA CYS A 154 -13.92 8.31 -8.45
C CYS A 154 -13.87 9.68 -7.77
N SER A 155 -14.76 9.90 -6.81
CA SER A 155 -14.80 11.16 -6.06
C SER A 155 -13.93 11.18 -4.80
N ASP A 156 -13.44 10.02 -4.34
CA ASP A 156 -12.59 9.89 -3.14
C ASP A 156 -11.25 9.27 -3.51
N VAL A 157 -10.23 10.11 -3.58
CA VAL A 157 -8.86 9.70 -3.91
C VAL A 157 -7.94 10.07 -2.76
N THR A 158 -7.08 9.16 -2.35
CA THR A 158 -6.17 9.36 -1.22
C THR A 158 -4.73 9.07 -1.62
N LEU A 159 -3.85 10.04 -1.38
CA LEU A 159 -2.41 9.87 -1.33
C LEU A 159 -2.03 9.46 0.09
N LEU A 160 -1.50 8.26 0.27
CA LEU A 160 -1.19 7.70 1.57
C LEU A 160 0.32 7.53 1.76
N TYR A 161 0.84 8.14 2.82
CA TYR A 161 2.26 8.15 3.17
C TYR A 161 2.50 7.48 4.53
N PRO A 162 3.68 6.92 4.79
CA PRO A 162 4.06 6.55 6.15
C PRO A 162 4.18 7.81 7.01
N HIS A 163 3.64 7.72 8.23
CA HIS A 163 3.81 8.76 9.24
C HIS A 163 5.21 8.68 9.85
N HIS A 164 5.78 9.81 10.22
CA HIS A 164 7.05 9.87 10.94
C HIS A 164 7.04 10.97 12.02
N ALA A 165 7.85 10.77 13.04
CA ALA A 165 7.84 11.62 14.24
C ALA A 165 8.07 13.11 13.97
N PHE A 166 8.85 13.46 12.93
CA PHE A 166 9.12 14.86 12.59
C PHE A 166 7.90 15.62 12.03
N LEU A 167 6.80 14.93 11.71
CA LEU A 167 5.57 15.60 11.31
C LEU A 167 4.87 16.33 12.48
N GLY A 168 5.23 16.03 13.73
CA GLY A 168 4.78 16.75 14.92
C GLY A 168 3.28 16.67 15.24
N ILE A 169 2.50 15.92 14.47
CA ILE A 169 1.05 15.75 14.61
C ILE A 169 0.69 14.27 14.55
N SER A 170 -0.53 13.95 14.97
CA SER A 170 -1.04 12.57 14.87
C SER A 170 -1.20 12.12 13.41
N PRO A 171 -1.08 10.80 13.12
CA PRO A 171 -1.38 10.25 11.81
C PRO A 171 -2.85 10.52 11.42
N GLY A 172 -3.12 10.57 10.14
CA GLY A 172 -4.46 10.85 9.61
C GLY A 172 -4.45 11.76 8.40
N ILE A 173 -5.58 12.41 8.12
CA ILE A 173 -5.72 13.35 7.01
C ILE A 173 -4.99 14.65 7.36
N ARG A 174 -4.04 15.04 6.51
CA ARG A 174 -3.28 16.28 6.62
C ARG A 174 -3.89 17.42 5.82
N ALA A 175 -4.30 17.11 4.59
CA ALA A 175 -4.93 18.07 3.69
C ALA A 175 -5.98 17.40 2.83
N SER A 176 -6.91 18.21 2.35
CA SER A 176 -7.93 17.79 1.39
C SER A 176 -8.07 18.85 0.32
N TYR A 177 -7.96 18.43 -0.94
CA TYR A 177 -8.03 19.31 -2.10
C TYR A 177 -9.26 18.97 -2.93
N GLN A 178 -10.13 19.94 -3.17
CA GLN A 178 -11.22 19.77 -4.11
C GLN A 178 -10.69 19.98 -5.54
N LEU A 179 -10.88 18.99 -6.39
CA LEU A 179 -10.47 19.07 -7.78
C LEU A 179 -11.45 19.96 -8.56
N HIS A 180 -10.92 20.82 -9.43
CA HIS A 180 -11.76 21.57 -10.36
C HIS A 180 -12.47 20.62 -11.33
N LYS A 181 -13.72 20.93 -11.65
CA LYS A 181 -14.50 20.15 -12.62
C LYS A 181 -13.82 20.16 -13.98
N TRP A 182 -13.81 19.01 -14.62
CA TRP A 182 -13.47 18.90 -16.02
C TRP A 182 -14.54 19.62 -16.88
N ILE A 183 -14.12 20.29 -17.94
CA ILE A 183 -15.04 20.84 -18.95
C ILE A 183 -15.83 19.66 -19.56
N GLY A 184 -17.13 19.62 -19.38
CA GLY A 184 -17.98 18.50 -19.83
C GLY A 184 -18.45 17.55 -18.70
N THR A 185 -18.05 17.76 -17.44
CA THR A 185 -18.65 17.03 -16.32
C THR A 185 -20.15 17.33 -16.24
N PRO A 186 -21.05 16.31 -16.32
CA PRO A 186 -22.48 16.53 -16.23
C PRO A 186 -22.87 17.28 -14.98
N ALA A 187 -23.89 18.13 -15.07
CA ALA A 187 -24.45 18.79 -13.88
C ALA A 187 -24.90 17.74 -12.87
N GLY A 188 -24.49 17.88 -11.61
CA GLY A 188 -24.83 16.94 -10.54
C GLY A 188 -23.78 15.89 -10.19
N LYS A 189 -22.69 15.70 -10.97
CA LYS A 189 -21.58 14.86 -10.50
C LYS A 189 -20.82 15.52 -9.34
N THR A 190 -20.51 14.70 -8.35
CA THR A 190 -19.75 15.12 -7.15
C THR A 190 -18.35 15.61 -7.56
N ILE A 191 -17.91 16.69 -6.94
CA ILE A 191 -16.53 17.18 -7.09
C ILE A 191 -15.62 16.16 -6.41
N ALA A 192 -14.61 15.69 -7.14
CA ALA A 192 -13.64 14.76 -6.58
C ALA A 192 -12.75 15.48 -5.54
N CYS A 193 -12.43 14.78 -4.49
CA CYS A 193 -11.55 15.24 -3.42
C CYS A 193 -10.30 14.36 -3.37
N VAL A 194 -9.13 14.99 -3.37
CA VAL A 194 -7.85 14.33 -3.10
C VAL A 194 -7.46 14.60 -1.66
N LYS A 195 -7.30 13.54 -0.88
CA LYS A 195 -6.83 13.60 0.49
C LYS A 195 -5.34 13.25 0.53
N VAL A 196 -4.56 14.01 1.26
CA VAL A 196 -3.19 13.66 1.66
C VAL A 196 -3.28 13.14 3.09
N ALA A 197 -2.87 11.90 3.30
CA ALA A 197 -2.99 11.26 4.60
C ALA A 197 -1.71 10.51 4.97
N THR A 198 -1.49 10.34 6.27
CA THR A 198 -0.40 9.55 6.81
C THR A 198 -0.90 8.43 7.70
N ILE A 199 -0.13 7.34 7.76
CA ILE A 199 -0.41 6.18 8.57
C ILE A 199 0.83 5.80 9.38
N ASP A 200 0.66 5.60 10.68
CA ASP A 200 1.74 5.17 11.56
C ASP A 200 1.92 3.65 11.47
N LEU A 201 3.14 3.25 11.15
CA LEU A 201 3.55 1.86 11.01
C LEU A 201 4.42 1.38 12.19
N SER A 202 4.61 2.19 13.23
CA SER A 202 5.40 1.82 14.41
C SER A 202 4.76 0.67 15.19
N ASP A 203 3.42 0.59 15.21
CA ASP A 203 2.67 -0.56 15.70
C ASP A 203 1.65 -1.02 14.68
N LEU A 204 1.93 -2.14 14.04
CA LEU A 204 1.11 -2.71 12.97
C LEU A 204 -0.30 -3.13 13.41
N ASN A 205 -0.51 -3.36 14.71
CA ASN A 205 -1.84 -3.72 15.25
C ASN A 205 -2.84 -2.57 15.14
N PHE A 206 -2.37 -1.32 15.13
CA PHE A 206 -3.22 -0.13 15.03
C PHE A 206 -3.51 0.33 13.60
N VAL A 207 -2.79 -0.18 12.60
CA VAL A 207 -2.95 0.22 11.19
C VAL A 207 -4.39 0.03 10.69
N SER A 208 -5.02 -1.10 11.06
CA SER A 208 -6.42 -1.36 10.70
C SER A 208 -7.38 -0.30 11.24
N ASN A 209 -7.18 0.14 12.48
CA ASN A 209 -8.01 1.19 13.10
C ASN A 209 -7.76 2.55 12.46
N GLN A 210 -6.51 2.89 12.15
CA GLN A 210 -6.18 4.12 11.45
C GLN A 210 -6.84 4.17 10.06
N LEU A 211 -6.74 3.10 9.28
CA LEU A 211 -7.40 3.01 7.96
C LEU A 211 -8.93 3.10 8.10
N ARG A 212 -9.52 2.45 9.11
CA ARG A 212 -10.96 2.58 9.37
C ARG A 212 -11.35 4.03 9.64
N THR A 213 -10.57 4.75 10.42
CA THR A 213 -10.80 6.18 10.70
C THR A 213 -10.71 7.03 9.43
N LEU A 214 -9.72 6.78 8.57
CA LEU A 214 -9.58 7.44 7.27
C LEU A 214 -10.78 7.18 6.34
N PHE A 215 -11.43 6.03 6.46
CA PHE A 215 -12.56 5.61 5.63
C PHE A 215 -13.92 6.00 6.20
N ASN A 216 -14.03 6.31 7.50
CA ASN A 216 -15.28 6.44 8.23
C ASN A 216 -16.22 7.58 7.75
N SER A 217 -15.76 8.49 6.91
CA SER A 217 -16.66 9.50 6.33
C SER A 217 -17.73 8.90 5.40
N GLU A 218 -17.62 7.64 4.99
CA GLU A 218 -18.52 6.97 4.05
C GLU A 218 -19.30 5.76 4.64
N PHE A 219 -18.75 5.10 5.66
CA PHE A 219 -19.46 3.99 6.31
C PHE A 219 -20.70 4.45 7.09
N VAL A 220 -20.81 5.76 7.37
CA VAL A 220 -21.96 6.36 8.08
C VAL A 220 -23.12 6.73 7.14
N ARG A 221 -22.90 6.82 5.82
CA ARG A 221 -23.94 7.22 4.84
C ARG A 221 -24.78 6.06 4.29
N SER A 222 -24.52 4.85 4.69
CA SER A 222 -25.26 3.65 4.22
C SER A 222 -26.11 3.00 5.32
N ARG A 223 -26.82 3.82 6.12
CA ARG A 223 -27.96 3.40 6.93
C ARG A 223 -29.22 4.12 6.47
#